data_332677ef0b08e42595d410f4f580220b
#
_entry.id   332677ef0b08e42595d410f4f580220b
#
_cell.length_a   1.000
_cell.length_b   1.000
_cell.length_c   1.000
_cell.angle_alpha   90.00
_cell.angle_beta   90.00
_cell.angle_gamma   90.00
#
_symmetry.space_group_name_H-M   'P 1'
#
loop_
_entity.id
_entity.type
_entity.pdbx_description
1 polymer ?
#
loop_
_entity_poly.entity_id
_entity_poly.type
_entity_poly.pdbx_seq_one_letter_code
_entity_poly.pdbx_strand_id
1 'polypeptide(L)'
;MFKPELWQSHDEYRTIITTIGRRLSRNNPKYSFNEYDAERQKLLNLNLDPLLDYIPGFYSQSGRPAKHQAQILRSLILFVLLFNKTKARTSLTLWVREVLPNSISLAVLIGCSSLDELPPLGSYYDFMNRFWMGTRNLYSRTALLPAGRNGKKPKKLIGADGKLEEPQDPCTVTCRDIANDILDGKPAADNPQAALQKIFSILAVLPSVRLGLIDAQNLTLSGDGTAVVSHSSPYGRHLHSCGRDCPFRDGCGRHYSDPDASWGWDSDNKTWFFGHTLYMLCTRNNALKIELPLLIKFTDAKRHDSKNFLYAIDDFGRNAFGISPKNVCLDSAHDNIPTYELLEHWDINALIDINGRAKSSENAPADVTFNKEGHPVCKAGHEMCPWGNDPVKDAHKYRCPWKCGRIKECPCAAECSPGSYGRTVYIKNKGELRFQPRIPRDSQQYKDIYKERTACERVNDRVLNDYCLQSLKIRGRDHFSFWSMLIGICIHLDARYKVAHLYAV
;
A
#
# COMPACT_ATOMS: atom_id res chain seq x y z
N MET A 1 13.56 -15.31 24.01
CA MET A 1 13.72 -14.16 24.92
C MET A 1 14.58 -13.12 24.24
N PHE A 2 14.18 -11.85 24.26
CA PHE A 2 15.03 -10.73 23.83
C PHE A 2 15.96 -10.32 24.96
N LYS A 3 17.20 -9.96 24.63
CA LYS A 3 18.19 -9.42 25.54
C LYS A 3 18.86 -8.22 24.88
N PRO A 4 18.66 -7.01 25.41
CA PRO A 4 19.23 -5.77 24.85
C PRO A 4 20.76 -5.84 24.70
N GLU A 5 21.45 -6.49 25.64
CA GLU A 5 22.90 -6.64 25.62
C GLU A 5 23.42 -7.53 24.46
N LEU A 6 22.55 -8.27 23.78
CA LEU A 6 22.87 -9.06 22.58
C LEU A 6 22.49 -8.33 21.27
N TRP A 7 21.93 -7.14 21.40
CA TRP A 7 21.68 -6.29 20.25
C TRP A 7 22.94 -5.55 19.84
N GLN A 8 23.33 -5.66 18.61
CA GLN A 8 24.43 -4.87 18.06
C GLN A 8 23.94 -3.46 17.77
N SER A 9 24.44 -2.51 18.57
CA SER A 9 24.12 -1.09 18.39
C SER A 9 24.62 -0.52 17.05
N HIS A 10 24.08 0.62 16.66
CA HIS A 10 24.52 1.29 15.44
C HIS A 10 25.99 1.73 15.49
N ASP A 11 26.47 2.15 16.65
CA ASP A 11 27.87 2.56 16.84
C ASP A 11 28.82 1.37 16.79
N GLU A 12 28.47 0.23 17.38
CA GLU A 12 29.24 -1.02 17.24
C GLU A 12 29.27 -1.47 15.77
N TYR A 13 28.14 -1.40 15.08
CA TYR A 13 28.07 -1.69 13.65
C TYR A 13 29.00 -0.80 12.81
N ARG A 14 28.96 0.53 13.04
CA ARG A 14 29.86 1.49 12.37
C ARG A 14 31.32 1.19 12.65
N THR A 15 31.64 0.82 13.87
CA THR A 15 33.00 0.44 14.26
C THR A 15 33.47 -0.81 13.51
N ILE A 16 32.63 -1.84 13.37
CA ILE A 16 32.95 -3.03 12.59
C ILE A 16 33.25 -2.65 11.13
N ILE A 17 32.36 -1.88 10.48
CA ILE A 17 32.54 -1.47 9.09
C ILE A 17 33.83 -0.68 8.89
N THR A 18 34.12 0.27 9.79
CA THR A 18 35.28 1.17 9.62
C THR A 18 36.59 0.53 10.02
N THR A 19 36.61 -0.20 11.14
CA THR A 19 37.87 -0.75 11.72
C THR A 19 38.22 -2.10 11.11
N ILE A 20 37.28 -3.05 11.12
CA ILE A 20 37.51 -4.38 10.57
C ILE A 20 37.61 -4.32 9.06
N GLY A 21 36.76 -3.52 8.42
CA GLY A 21 36.82 -3.27 6.99
C GLY A 21 38.18 -2.77 6.54
N ARG A 22 38.77 -1.76 7.24
CA ARG A 22 40.14 -1.27 6.94
C ARG A 22 41.21 -2.33 7.15
N ARG A 23 41.11 -3.12 8.22
CA ARG A 23 42.05 -4.22 8.51
C ARG A 23 42.01 -5.30 7.43
N LEU A 24 40.81 -5.71 7.04
CA LEU A 24 40.63 -6.73 6.00
C LEU A 24 41.10 -6.23 4.63
N SER A 25 40.82 -4.98 4.30
CA SER A 25 41.29 -4.36 3.06
C SER A 25 42.81 -4.34 2.90
N ARG A 26 43.56 -4.27 4.02
CA ARG A 26 45.02 -4.35 4.02
C ARG A 26 45.56 -5.76 3.90
N ASN A 27 44.89 -6.72 4.47
CA ASN A 27 45.40 -8.06 4.69
C ASN A 27 44.81 -9.13 3.75
N ASN A 28 43.74 -8.82 3.03
CA ASN A 28 43.05 -9.75 2.15
C ASN A 28 42.70 -9.11 0.81
N PRO A 29 43.40 -9.44 -0.28
CA PRO A 29 43.14 -8.85 -1.60
C PRO A 29 41.74 -9.24 -2.17
N LYS A 30 41.08 -10.27 -1.64
CA LYS A 30 39.70 -10.64 -1.99
C LYS A 30 38.65 -9.80 -1.26
N TYR A 31 39.09 -9.01 -0.27
CA TYR A 31 38.19 -8.13 0.46
C TYR A 31 38.15 -6.77 -0.23
N SER A 32 37.00 -6.43 -0.77
CA SER A 32 36.76 -5.11 -1.33
C SER A 32 35.33 -4.71 -1.10
N PHE A 33 35.12 -3.48 -0.64
CA PHE A 33 33.80 -2.86 -0.64
C PHE A 33 33.47 -2.15 -1.94
N ASN A 34 34.42 -2.03 -2.89
CA ASN A 34 34.20 -1.26 -4.10
C ASN A 34 32.96 -1.71 -4.88
N GLU A 35 32.74 -3.02 -4.93
CA GLU A 35 31.54 -3.61 -5.55
C GLU A 35 30.24 -3.30 -4.80
N TYR A 36 30.30 -3.08 -3.48
CA TYR A 36 29.16 -2.88 -2.58
C TYR A 36 29.18 -1.51 -1.89
N ASP A 37 29.86 -0.53 -2.45
CA ASP A 37 30.02 0.76 -1.76
C ASP A 37 28.69 1.49 -1.56
N ALA A 38 27.81 1.44 -2.55
CA ALA A 38 26.47 2.00 -2.43
C ALA A 38 25.65 1.33 -1.32
N GLU A 39 25.67 0.00 -1.25
CA GLU A 39 24.97 -0.77 -0.22
C GLU A 39 25.58 -0.50 1.16
N ARG A 40 26.90 -0.41 1.25
CA ARG A 40 27.61 -0.03 2.49
C ARG A 40 27.15 1.33 3.01
N GLN A 41 27.08 2.34 2.15
CA GLN A 41 26.65 3.68 2.54
C GLN A 41 25.17 3.69 2.94
N LYS A 42 24.31 2.95 2.24
CA LYS A 42 22.90 2.80 2.61
C LYS A 42 22.74 2.17 3.99
N LEU A 43 23.47 1.07 4.28
CA LEU A 43 23.42 0.39 5.57
C LEU A 43 24.04 1.22 6.70
N LEU A 44 25.08 2.02 6.45
CA LEU A 44 25.62 2.98 7.42
C LEU A 44 24.63 4.09 7.79
N ASN A 45 23.69 4.41 6.89
CA ASN A 45 22.60 5.36 7.12
C ASN A 45 21.33 4.69 7.71
N LEU A 46 21.37 3.39 7.99
CA LEU A 46 20.28 2.64 8.59
C LEU A 46 20.54 2.40 10.07
N ASN A 47 20.08 3.31 10.92
CA ASN A 47 20.11 3.10 12.37
C ASN A 47 18.93 2.21 12.79
N LEU A 48 19.24 1.03 13.37
CA LEU A 48 18.26 0.07 13.86
C LEU A 48 17.93 0.24 15.35
N ASP A 49 18.69 1.05 16.10
CA ASP A 49 18.53 1.19 17.56
C ASP A 49 17.15 1.70 18.00
N PRO A 50 16.45 2.57 17.23
CA PRO A 50 15.09 2.97 17.60
C PRO A 50 14.07 1.81 17.64
N LEU A 51 14.40 0.64 17.11
CA LEU A 51 13.57 -0.55 17.25
C LEU A 51 13.65 -1.18 18.66
N LEU A 52 14.66 -0.86 19.46
CA LEU A 52 14.82 -1.41 20.81
C LEU A 52 13.63 -1.12 21.72
N ASP A 53 12.92 -0.01 21.49
CA ASP A 53 11.71 0.35 22.23
C ASP A 53 10.47 -0.46 21.78
N TYR A 54 10.55 -1.15 20.65
CA TYR A 54 9.41 -1.80 20.05
C TYR A 54 9.56 -3.32 19.88
N ILE A 55 10.71 -3.76 19.37
CA ILE A 55 10.99 -5.17 19.07
C ILE A 55 10.86 -6.12 20.28
N PRO A 56 11.25 -5.77 21.51
CA PRO A 56 11.16 -6.70 22.65
C PRO A 56 9.76 -7.28 22.86
N GLY A 57 8.71 -6.53 22.50
CA GLY A 57 7.31 -6.98 22.61
C GLY A 57 6.95 -8.22 21.78
N PHE A 58 7.78 -8.58 20.80
CA PHE A 58 7.59 -9.77 19.94
C PHE A 58 8.31 -11.03 20.46
N TYR A 59 8.99 -10.94 21.58
CA TYR A 59 9.76 -12.04 22.14
C TYR A 59 9.14 -12.54 23.43
N SER A 60 9.25 -13.85 23.65
CA SER A 60 8.88 -14.45 24.94
C SER A 60 9.77 -13.92 26.06
N GLN A 61 9.23 -13.85 27.27
CA GLN A 61 9.98 -13.42 28.45
C GLN A 61 10.96 -14.50 28.97
N SER A 62 10.79 -15.75 28.53
CA SER A 62 11.60 -16.91 28.94
C SER A 62 12.12 -17.67 27.74
N GLY A 63 13.12 -18.52 27.94
CA GLY A 63 13.70 -19.39 26.93
C GLY A 63 15.09 -18.93 26.47
N ARG A 64 15.60 -19.56 25.40
CA ARG A 64 16.94 -19.27 24.86
C ARG A 64 17.00 -17.83 24.33
N PRO A 65 18.05 -17.05 24.67
CA PRO A 65 18.23 -15.71 24.13
C PRO A 65 18.37 -15.69 22.60
N ALA A 66 17.68 -14.75 21.97
CA ALA A 66 17.78 -14.52 20.53
C ALA A 66 19.04 -13.71 20.23
N LYS A 67 19.97 -14.29 19.48
CA LYS A 67 21.25 -13.67 19.07
C LYS A 67 21.15 -13.08 17.66
N HIS A 68 22.03 -12.15 17.34
CA HIS A 68 22.26 -11.61 15.99
C HIS A 68 21.03 -10.95 15.33
N GLN A 69 20.11 -10.39 16.13
CA GLN A 69 18.85 -9.89 15.59
C GLN A 69 19.04 -8.67 14.66
N ALA A 70 19.96 -7.76 15.00
CA ALA A 70 20.31 -6.62 14.16
C ALA A 70 21.02 -7.06 12.87
N GLN A 71 21.95 -8.04 12.97
CA GLN A 71 22.65 -8.60 11.80
C GLN A 71 21.68 -9.30 10.84
N ILE A 72 20.71 -10.07 11.37
CA ILE A 72 19.66 -10.72 10.57
C ILE A 72 18.85 -9.68 9.81
N LEU A 73 18.41 -8.61 10.46
CA LEU A 73 17.62 -7.56 9.79
C LEU A 73 18.44 -6.84 8.72
N ARG A 74 19.72 -6.49 9.00
CA ARG A 74 20.62 -5.92 7.97
C ARG A 74 20.83 -6.89 6.81
N SER A 75 20.98 -8.18 7.11
CA SER A 75 21.14 -9.23 6.09
C SER A 75 19.91 -9.35 5.18
N LEU A 76 18.70 -9.30 5.73
CA LEU A 76 17.46 -9.32 4.97
C LEU A 76 17.32 -8.08 4.07
N ILE A 77 17.68 -6.91 4.58
CA ILE A 77 17.69 -5.66 3.80
C ILE A 77 18.75 -5.73 2.69
N LEU A 78 19.95 -6.21 3.01
CA LEU A 78 21.02 -6.38 2.03
C LEU A 78 20.65 -7.41 0.95
N PHE A 79 19.98 -8.50 1.33
CA PHE A 79 19.42 -9.46 0.38
C PHE A 79 18.49 -8.78 -0.63
N VAL A 80 17.57 -7.92 -0.17
CA VAL A 80 16.65 -7.17 -1.04
C VAL A 80 17.43 -6.21 -1.95
N LEU A 81 18.38 -5.44 -1.41
CA LEU A 81 19.21 -4.51 -2.19
C LEU A 81 20.03 -5.22 -3.29
N LEU A 82 20.48 -6.44 -3.05
CA LEU A 82 21.32 -7.21 -3.97
C LEU A 82 20.56 -8.28 -4.74
N PHE A 83 19.25 -8.38 -4.58
CA PHE A 83 18.45 -9.48 -5.15
C PHE A 83 18.72 -9.71 -6.63
N ASN A 84 18.79 -8.65 -7.42
CA ASN A 84 19.10 -8.72 -8.85
C ASN A 84 20.58 -8.90 -9.20
N LYS A 85 21.47 -8.67 -8.24
CA LYS A 85 22.94 -8.72 -8.45
C LYS A 85 23.55 -10.06 -8.05
N THR A 86 22.85 -10.89 -7.30
CA THR A 86 23.38 -12.13 -6.73
C THR A 86 22.78 -13.39 -7.35
N LYS A 87 23.44 -14.53 -7.17
CA LYS A 87 22.91 -15.85 -7.55
C LYS A 87 21.69 -16.26 -6.71
N ALA A 88 21.45 -15.59 -5.59
CA ALA A 88 20.36 -15.87 -4.64
C ALA A 88 18.99 -15.33 -5.08
N ARG A 89 18.80 -15.02 -6.34
CA ARG A 89 17.62 -14.30 -6.91
C ARG A 89 16.23 -14.81 -6.50
N THR A 90 16.11 -15.97 -5.89
CA THR A 90 14.80 -16.58 -5.61
C THR A 90 14.68 -17.18 -4.23
N SER A 91 15.74 -17.18 -3.40
CA SER A 91 15.75 -17.97 -2.18
C SER A 91 16.63 -17.38 -1.09
N LEU A 92 15.99 -17.03 0.03
CA LEU A 92 16.69 -16.70 1.26
C LEU A 92 17.61 -17.85 1.73
N THR A 93 17.23 -19.09 1.46
CA THR A 93 18.06 -20.26 1.81
C THR A 93 19.40 -20.23 1.07
N LEU A 94 19.40 -19.94 -0.23
CA LEU A 94 20.64 -19.80 -1.00
C LEU A 94 21.47 -18.60 -0.53
N TRP A 95 20.83 -17.49 -0.20
CA TRP A 95 21.51 -16.33 0.36
C TRP A 95 22.29 -16.68 1.62
N VAL A 96 21.64 -17.33 2.58
CA VAL A 96 22.24 -17.65 3.89
C VAL A 96 23.23 -18.83 3.83
N ARG A 97 22.98 -19.85 2.99
CA ARG A 97 23.81 -21.07 2.94
C ARG A 97 24.97 -20.98 1.95
N GLU A 98 24.83 -20.18 0.90
CA GLU A 98 25.81 -20.19 -0.19
C GLU A 98 26.44 -18.81 -0.44
N VAL A 99 25.65 -17.72 -0.43
CA VAL A 99 26.17 -16.40 -0.81
C VAL A 99 26.94 -15.76 0.35
N LEU A 100 26.34 -15.67 1.53
CA LEU A 100 26.98 -15.05 2.69
C LEU A 100 28.27 -15.77 3.14
N PRO A 101 28.29 -17.11 3.28
CA PRO A 101 29.48 -17.80 3.74
C PRO A 101 30.68 -17.74 2.77
N ASN A 102 30.41 -17.43 1.51
CA ASN A 102 31.44 -17.30 0.48
C ASN A 102 31.96 -15.86 0.29
N SER A 103 31.50 -14.88 1.11
CA SER A 103 31.90 -13.48 0.99
C SER A 103 32.09 -12.83 2.36
N ILE A 104 33.35 -12.67 2.74
CA ILE A 104 33.69 -11.92 3.96
C ILE A 104 33.22 -10.45 3.87
N SER A 105 33.20 -9.86 2.68
CA SER A 105 32.69 -8.51 2.48
C SER A 105 31.23 -8.40 2.83
N LEU A 106 30.39 -9.36 2.42
CA LEU A 106 28.95 -9.39 2.76
C LEU A 106 28.73 -9.67 4.25
N ALA A 107 29.55 -10.56 4.86
CA ALA A 107 29.50 -10.83 6.30
C ALA A 107 29.77 -9.54 7.11
N VAL A 108 30.80 -8.80 6.74
CA VAL A 108 31.12 -7.53 7.40
C VAL A 108 30.01 -6.48 7.16
N LEU A 109 29.44 -6.42 5.96
CA LEU A 109 28.32 -5.51 5.67
C LEU A 109 27.08 -5.72 6.54
N ILE A 110 26.81 -6.94 6.96
CA ILE A 110 25.71 -7.20 7.88
C ILE A 110 26.09 -7.01 9.37
N GLY A 111 27.37 -6.75 9.66
CA GLY A 111 27.89 -6.49 11.00
C GLY A 111 28.52 -7.70 11.69
N CYS A 112 28.99 -8.70 10.93
CA CYS A 112 29.77 -9.81 11.47
C CYS A 112 31.28 -9.52 11.31
N SER A 113 32.06 -9.83 12.33
CA SER A 113 33.53 -9.63 12.31
C SER A 113 34.27 -10.76 11.59
N SER A 114 33.63 -11.91 11.46
CA SER A 114 34.13 -13.10 10.78
C SER A 114 33.00 -13.91 10.15
N LEU A 115 33.34 -14.91 9.33
CA LEU A 115 32.35 -15.84 8.75
C LEU A 115 31.71 -16.75 9.80
N ASP A 116 32.42 -17.02 10.91
CA ASP A 116 31.93 -17.89 11.99
C ASP A 116 30.81 -17.22 12.81
N GLU A 117 30.67 -15.90 12.72
CA GLU A 117 29.60 -15.13 13.38
C GLU A 117 28.32 -15.07 12.57
N LEU A 118 28.29 -15.65 11.37
CA LEU A 118 27.12 -15.61 10.51
C LEU A 118 25.91 -16.29 11.18
N PRO A 119 24.73 -15.61 11.21
CA PRO A 119 23.52 -16.21 11.77
C PRO A 119 23.10 -17.44 10.97
N PRO A 120 22.77 -18.58 11.63
CA PRO A 120 22.30 -19.76 10.95
C PRO A 120 20.89 -19.54 10.36
N LEU A 121 20.55 -20.29 9.29
CA LEU A 121 19.28 -20.16 8.56
C LEU A 121 18.03 -20.24 9.48
N GLY A 122 18.07 -21.12 10.49
CA GLY A 122 16.97 -21.25 11.46
C GLY A 122 16.67 -19.94 12.18
N SER A 123 17.70 -19.15 12.51
CA SER A 123 17.53 -17.85 13.17
C SER A 123 16.83 -16.81 12.28
N TYR A 124 16.97 -16.88 10.95
CA TYR A 124 16.23 -16.02 10.02
C TYR A 124 14.74 -16.35 10.03
N TYR A 125 14.39 -17.63 9.98
CA TYR A 125 12.99 -18.06 10.05
C TYR A 125 12.37 -17.73 11.40
N ASP A 126 13.10 -17.95 12.51
CA ASP A 126 12.63 -17.57 13.84
C ASP A 126 12.41 -16.07 13.98
N PHE A 127 13.32 -15.27 13.39
CA PHE A 127 13.17 -13.81 13.36
C PHE A 127 11.91 -13.40 12.60
N MET A 128 11.73 -13.86 11.37
CA MET A 128 10.58 -13.56 10.55
C MET A 128 9.27 -14.02 11.19
N ASN A 129 9.22 -15.23 11.74
CA ASN A 129 8.01 -15.78 12.38
C ASN A 129 7.49 -14.91 13.53
N ARG A 130 8.33 -14.17 14.22
CA ARG A 130 7.90 -13.25 15.28
C ARG A 130 7.07 -12.09 14.74
N PHE A 131 7.41 -11.57 13.60
CA PHE A 131 6.70 -10.43 13.01
C PHE A 131 5.40 -10.82 12.31
N TRP A 132 5.18 -12.09 11.98
CA TRP A 132 3.90 -12.58 11.46
C TRP A 132 2.98 -13.03 12.58
N MET A 133 3.35 -12.72 13.85
CA MET A 133 2.54 -12.93 15.05
C MET A 133 1.92 -14.31 15.19
N GLY A 134 2.75 -15.33 14.98
CA GLY A 134 2.43 -16.70 15.29
C GLY A 134 1.88 -17.50 14.13
N THR A 135 1.73 -18.72 14.41
CA THR A 135 1.43 -19.81 13.51
C THR A 135 -0.01 -19.73 12.98
N ARG A 136 -0.23 -18.91 11.96
CA ARG A 136 -1.32 -19.25 11.07
C ARG A 136 -0.96 -20.56 10.41
N ASN A 137 -1.78 -21.57 10.61
CA ASN A 137 -1.65 -22.78 9.82
C ASN A 137 -2.02 -22.45 8.37
N LEU A 138 -1.02 -22.03 7.59
CA LEU A 138 -1.15 -21.64 6.19
C LEU A 138 -1.75 -22.75 5.30
N TYR A 139 -1.87 -23.96 5.83
CA TYR A 139 -2.29 -25.14 5.09
C TYR A 139 -3.72 -25.60 5.39
N SER A 140 -4.37 -25.07 6.42
CA SER A 140 -5.72 -25.47 6.79
C SER A 140 -6.72 -24.34 6.55
N ARG A 141 -7.30 -24.31 5.38
CA ARG A 141 -8.43 -23.44 5.08
C ARG A 141 -9.50 -24.22 4.36
N THR A 142 -10.73 -24.11 4.85
CA THR A 142 -11.93 -24.30 4.03
C THR A 142 -11.98 -23.11 3.07
N ALA A 143 -11.49 -23.27 1.88
CA ALA A 143 -11.46 -22.17 0.96
C ALA A 143 -12.71 -22.19 0.09
N LEU A 144 -13.26 -21.03 -0.14
CA LEU A 144 -14.17 -20.78 -1.23
C LEU A 144 -13.50 -21.17 -2.53
N LEU A 145 -14.15 -22.01 -3.32
CA LEU A 145 -13.71 -22.29 -4.68
C LEU A 145 -13.72 -20.96 -5.45
N PRO A 146 -12.66 -20.69 -6.23
CA PRO A 146 -12.63 -19.52 -7.10
C PRO A 146 -13.81 -19.57 -8.07
N ALA A 147 -14.24 -18.40 -8.53
CA ALA A 147 -15.16 -18.33 -9.66
C ALA A 147 -14.60 -19.18 -10.79
N GLY A 148 -15.42 -20.06 -11.36
CA GLY A 148 -15.01 -20.91 -12.47
C GLY A 148 -14.47 -20.07 -13.62
N ARG A 149 -13.69 -20.67 -14.54
CA ARG A 149 -13.06 -20.04 -15.71
C ARG A 149 -13.98 -19.13 -16.54
N ASN A 150 -15.28 -19.22 -16.37
CA ASN A 150 -16.31 -18.47 -17.10
C ASN A 150 -16.92 -17.30 -16.30
N GLY A 151 -16.26 -16.77 -15.28
CA GLY A 151 -16.74 -15.62 -14.52
C GLY A 151 -17.99 -15.88 -13.66
N LYS A 152 -18.40 -17.13 -13.48
CA LYS A 152 -19.51 -17.49 -12.59
C LYS A 152 -19.11 -17.26 -11.12
N LYS A 153 -20.02 -16.66 -10.35
CA LYS A 153 -19.81 -16.48 -8.91
C LYS A 153 -19.42 -17.81 -8.25
N PRO A 154 -18.45 -17.79 -7.29
CA PRO A 154 -18.09 -19.00 -6.56
C PRO A 154 -19.33 -19.59 -5.88
N LYS A 155 -19.48 -20.90 -5.96
CA LYS A 155 -20.54 -21.61 -5.22
C LYS A 155 -20.28 -21.47 -3.73
N LYS A 156 -21.34 -21.23 -2.95
CA LYS A 156 -21.26 -21.25 -1.49
C LYS A 156 -20.84 -22.64 -1.03
N LEU A 157 -19.90 -22.71 -0.10
CA LEU A 157 -19.45 -23.97 0.48
C LEU A 157 -20.27 -24.33 1.71
N ILE A 158 -20.53 -25.62 1.88
CA ILE A 158 -21.16 -26.17 3.08
C ILE A 158 -20.04 -26.63 4.00
N GLY A 159 -20.00 -26.15 5.23
CA GLY A 159 -19.03 -26.57 6.24
C GLY A 159 -19.22 -28.04 6.65
N ALA A 160 -18.26 -28.58 7.39
CA ALA A 160 -18.32 -29.96 7.88
C ALA A 160 -19.53 -30.25 8.79
N ASP A 161 -20.16 -29.20 9.33
CA ASP A 161 -21.38 -29.25 10.15
C ASP A 161 -22.68 -29.17 9.33
N GLY A 162 -22.59 -29.19 8.01
CA GLY A 162 -23.73 -29.08 7.08
C GLY A 162 -24.33 -27.69 6.97
N LYS A 163 -23.79 -26.68 7.66
CA LYS A 163 -24.25 -25.30 7.53
C LYS A 163 -23.49 -24.59 6.42
N LEU A 164 -24.21 -23.71 5.71
CA LEU A 164 -23.60 -22.76 4.80
C LEU A 164 -22.68 -21.84 5.62
N GLU A 165 -21.38 -22.07 5.55
CA GLU A 165 -20.44 -21.03 5.96
C GLU A 165 -20.59 -19.88 4.96
N GLU A 166 -21.33 -18.87 5.35
CA GLU A 166 -21.17 -17.57 4.71
C GLU A 166 -19.82 -17.06 5.16
N PRO A 167 -18.82 -17.02 4.24
CA PRO A 167 -17.61 -16.30 4.57
C PRO A 167 -18.09 -14.88 4.90
N GLN A 168 -17.54 -14.30 5.94
CA GLN A 168 -17.62 -12.85 6.09
C GLN A 168 -16.93 -12.28 4.84
N ASP A 169 -17.76 -12.04 3.82
CA ASP A 169 -17.28 -11.47 2.58
C ASP A 169 -16.89 -10.03 2.89
N PRO A 170 -15.59 -9.68 2.91
CA PRO A 170 -15.19 -8.29 3.05
C PRO A 170 -15.81 -7.38 1.97
N CYS A 171 -16.45 -7.98 0.95
CA CYS A 171 -17.22 -7.27 -0.05
C CYS A 171 -18.61 -6.82 0.44
N THR A 172 -19.17 -7.40 1.53
CA THR A 172 -20.46 -6.95 2.07
C THR A 172 -20.35 -5.66 2.88
N VAL A 173 -19.18 -5.40 3.51
CA VAL A 173 -18.93 -4.16 4.24
C VAL A 173 -18.83 -3.01 3.26
N THR A 174 -19.64 -1.97 3.44
CA THR A 174 -19.64 -0.79 2.55
C THR A 174 -18.56 0.23 2.95
N CYS A 175 -18.24 1.16 2.04
CA CYS A 175 -17.38 2.30 2.38
C CYS A 175 -17.98 3.14 3.51
N ARG A 176 -19.32 3.20 3.60
CA ARG A 176 -20.03 3.92 4.66
C ARG A 176 -19.80 3.26 6.02
N ASP A 177 -19.89 1.94 6.09
CA ASP A 177 -19.66 1.20 7.35
C ASP A 177 -18.22 1.39 7.83
N ILE A 178 -17.25 1.30 6.91
CA ILE A 178 -15.82 1.49 7.24
C ILE A 178 -15.56 2.91 7.74
N ALA A 179 -16.09 3.93 7.03
CA ALA A 179 -15.91 5.32 7.43
C ALA A 179 -16.53 5.61 8.80
N ASN A 180 -17.73 5.07 9.08
CA ASN A 180 -18.38 5.21 10.39
C ASN A 180 -17.57 4.52 11.49
N ASP A 181 -17.08 3.29 11.28
CA ASP A 181 -16.23 2.60 12.25
C ASP A 181 -14.96 3.38 12.57
N ILE A 182 -14.33 4.00 11.55
CA ILE A 182 -13.16 4.85 11.74
C ILE A 182 -13.51 6.09 12.59
N LEU A 183 -14.61 6.76 12.28
CA LEU A 183 -15.09 7.94 13.02
C LEU A 183 -15.47 7.61 14.46
N ASP A 184 -15.98 6.41 14.71
CA ASP A 184 -16.25 5.84 16.05
C ASP A 184 -14.96 5.43 16.80
N GLY A 185 -13.78 5.61 16.19
CA GLY A 185 -12.49 5.27 16.79
C GLY A 185 -12.14 3.78 16.79
N LYS A 186 -12.91 2.94 16.06
CA LYS A 186 -12.61 1.52 15.91
C LYS A 186 -11.41 1.33 14.99
N PRO A 187 -10.37 0.57 15.40
CA PRO A 187 -9.19 0.36 14.57
C PRO A 187 -9.51 -0.53 13.37
N ALA A 188 -9.12 -0.07 12.19
CA ALA A 188 -9.19 -0.85 10.96
C ALA A 188 -7.91 -1.68 10.70
N ALA A 189 -6.85 -1.48 11.51
CA ALA A 189 -5.55 -2.10 11.33
C ALA A 189 -5.58 -3.62 11.55
N ASP A 190 -4.97 -4.37 10.63
CA ASP A 190 -4.77 -5.81 10.74
C ASP A 190 -3.39 -6.11 11.37
N ASN A 191 -3.36 -6.98 12.38
CA ASN A 191 -2.13 -7.59 12.83
C ASN A 191 -1.79 -8.80 11.92
N PRO A 192 -0.53 -9.02 11.52
CA PRO A 192 0.71 -8.33 11.92
C PRO A 192 1.03 -7.07 11.11
N GLN A 193 0.20 -6.68 10.13
CA GLN A 193 0.52 -5.56 9.23
C GLN A 193 0.72 -4.24 10.00
N ALA A 194 -0.06 -3.99 11.04
CA ALA A 194 0.13 -2.81 11.88
C ALA A 194 1.52 -2.77 12.54
N ALA A 195 2.03 -3.93 12.99
CA ALA A 195 3.37 -4.06 13.55
C ALA A 195 4.47 -3.80 12.51
N LEU A 196 4.31 -4.36 11.31
CA LEU A 196 5.24 -4.15 10.19
C LEU A 196 5.23 -2.69 9.74
N GLN A 197 4.05 -2.05 9.67
CA GLN A 197 3.92 -0.65 9.34
C GLN A 197 4.63 0.24 10.36
N LYS A 198 4.55 -0.08 11.65
CA LYS A 198 5.26 0.65 12.70
C LYS A 198 6.78 0.54 12.56
N ILE A 199 7.30 -0.66 12.30
CA ILE A 199 8.73 -0.87 12.00
C ILE A 199 9.15 -0.06 10.78
N PHE A 200 8.35 -0.11 9.72
CA PHE A 200 8.59 0.67 8.50
C PHE A 200 8.63 2.17 8.78
N SER A 201 7.69 2.68 9.56
CA SER A 201 7.67 4.10 9.94
C SER A 201 8.92 4.50 10.72
N ILE A 202 9.35 3.68 11.69
CA ILE A 202 10.56 3.93 12.51
C ILE A 202 11.83 3.96 11.66
N LEU A 203 12.01 3.00 10.76
CA LEU A 203 13.26 2.82 10.00
C LEU A 203 13.33 3.64 8.71
N ALA A 204 12.19 3.92 8.10
CA ALA A 204 12.11 4.51 6.78
C ALA A 204 11.46 5.90 6.79
N VAL A 205 10.20 6.01 7.20
CA VAL A 205 9.42 7.25 7.08
C VAL A 205 9.98 8.36 7.96
N LEU A 206 10.07 8.14 9.27
CA LEU A 206 10.53 9.15 10.22
C LEU A 206 11.95 9.68 9.92
N PRO A 207 12.95 8.82 9.62
CA PRO A 207 14.25 9.33 9.20
C PRO A 207 14.20 10.15 7.90
N SER A 208 13.34 9.79 6.95
CA SER A 208 13.18 10.55 5.70
C SER A 208 12.50 11.91 5.92
N VAL A 209 11.59 12.02 6.88
CA VAL A 209 11.03 13.31 7.33
C VAL A 209 12.13 14.18 7.95
N ARG A 210 12.92 13.62 8.87
CA ARG A 210 14.02 14.35 9.54
C ARG A 210 15.09 14.86 8.55
N LEU A 211 15.28 14.15 7.44
CA LEU A 211 16.20 14.53 6.38
C LEU A 211 15.57 15.47 5.32
N GLY A 212 14.31 15.89 5.49
CA GLY A 212 13.61 16.75 4.55
C GLY A 212 13.26 16.09 3.20
N LEU A 213 13.31 14.75 3.11
CA LEU A 213 12.87 14.03 1.91
C LEU A 213 11.35 13.98 1.81
N ILE A 214 10.66 14.09 2.93
CA ILE A 214 9.20 14.15 3.06
C ILE A 214 8.85 15.49 3.70
N ASP A 215 8.04 16.29 3.02
CA ASP A 215 7.47 17.51 3.59
C ASP A 215 6.25 17.15 4.46
N ALA A 216 6.49 17.02 5.76
CA ALA A 216 5.43 16.67 6.71
C ALA A 216 4.45 17.81 6.97
N GLN A 217 4.77 19.06 6.63
CA GLN A 217 3.90 20.22 6.83
C GLN A 217 2.91 20.43 5.68
N ASN A 218 3.31 20.03 4.46
CA ASN A 218 2.48 20.15 3.26
C ASN A 218 2.32 18.80 2.56
N LEU A 219 2.16 17.73 3.35
CA LEU A 219 2.11 16.38 2.83
C LEU A 219 0.94 16.19 1.87
N THR A 220 1.26 15.77 0.65
CA THR A 220 0.30 15.24 -0.33
C THR A 220 0.49 13.73 -0.42
N LEU A 221 -0.58 12.98 -0.20
CA LEU A 221 -0.61 11.53 -0.39
C LEU A 221 -1.24 11.19 -1.74
N SER A 222 -0.67 10.19 -2.41
CA SER A 222 -1.34 9.46 -3.48
C SER A 222 -1.60 8.03 -3.02
N GLY A 223 -2.76 7.46 -3.39
CA GLY A 223 -3.15 6.09 -3.05
C GLY A 223 -3.50 5.30 -4.30
N ASP A 224 -3.02 4.06 -4.37
CA ASP A 224 -3.30 3.18 -5.49
C ASP A 224 -3.07 1.72 -5.12
N GLY A 225 -3.84 0.81 -5.78
CA GLY A 225 -3.72 -0.62 -5.64
C GLY A 225 -3.12 -1.27 -6.88
N THR A 226 -2.24 -2.25 -6.69
CA THR A 226 -1.70 -3.04 -7.80
C THR A 226 -1.81 -4.54 -7.54
N ALA A 227 -2.01 -5.31 -8.62
CA ALA A 227 -2.14 -6.75 -8.57
C ALA A 227 -0.80 -7.42 -8.27
N VAL A 228 -0.79 -8.35 -7.29
CA VAL A 228 0.38 -9.20 -6.98
C VAL A 228 -0.06 -10.65 -7.07
N VAL A 229 0.48 -11.37 -8.06
CA VAL A 229 0.12 -12.76 -8.33
C VAL A 229 0.75 -13.69 -7.30
N SER A 230 -0.02 -14.58 -6.70
CA SER A 230 0.51 -15.62 -5.83
C SER A 230 1.11 -16.77 -6.65
N HIS A 231 2.25 -17.29 -6.18
CA HIS A 231 2.88 -18.48 -6.76
C HIS A 231 2.21 -19.80 -6.31
N SER A 232 0.99 -19.73 -5.80
CA SER A 232 0.21 -20.88 -5.36
C SER A 232 -0.84 -21.29 -6.39
N SER A 233 -1.26 -22.56 -6.32
CA SER A 233 -2.38 -23.03 -7.13
C SER A 233 -3.70 -22.47 -6.61
N PRO A 234 -4.55 -21.87 -7.45
CA PRO A 234 -5.87 -21.42 -7.06
C PRO A 234 -6.85 -22.56 -6.76
N TYR A 235 -6.50 -23.78 -7.08
CA TYR A 235 -7.37 -24.95 -6.91
C TYR A 235 -7.12 -25.72 -5.60
N GLY A 236 -5.99 -25.46 -4.93
CA GLY A 236 -5.61 -26.18 -3.73
C GLY A 236 -5.43 -27.69 -3.94
N ARG A 237 -5.09 -28.39 -2.87
CA ARG A 237 -4.98 -29.86 -2.83
C ARG A 237 -6.12 -30.42 -1.96
N HIS A 238 -6.80 -31.46 -2.42
CA HIS A 238 -7.84 -32.14 -1.62
C HIS A 238 -7.30 -32.60 -0.27
N LEU A 239 -8.10 -32.46 0.79
CA LEU A 239 -7.76 -32.91 2.15
C LEU A 239 -7.80 -34.44 2.28
N HIS A 240 -8.64 -35.08 1.50
CA HIS A 240 -8.79 -36.53 1.47
C HIS A 240 -8.95 -37.04 0.03
N SER A 241 -8.63 -38.31 -0.15
CA SER A 241 -8.74 -39.01 -1.42
C SER A 241 -10.14 -39.58 -1.63
N CYS A 242 -11.17 -38.72 -1.57
CA CYS A 242 -12.56 -39.15 -1.70
C CYS A 242 -13.02 -39.42 -3.14
N GLY A 243 -12.16 -39.28 -4.13
CA GLY A 243 -12.48 -39.62 -5.52
C GLY A 243 -13.73 -38.92 -6.10
N ARG A 244 -14.39 -39.61 -7.05
CA ARG A 244 -15.61 -39.09 -7.71
C ARG A 244 -16.86 -39.14 -6.83
N ASP A 245 -16.86 -39.97 -5.78
CA ASP A 245 -18.00 -40.23 -4.90
C ASP A 245 -17.95 -39.41 -3.59
N CYS A 246 -17.21 -38.33 -3.57
CA CYS A 246 -17.16 -37.44 -2.42
C CYS A 246 -18.56 -36.88 -2.15
N PRO A 247 -19.15 -37.13 -0.96
CA PRO A 247 -20.46 -36.56 -0.60
C PRO A 247 -20.48 -35.03 -0.57
N PHE A 248 -19.29 -34.42 -0.48
CA PHE A 248 -19.07 -32.97 -0.50
C PHE A 248 -18.58 -32.47 -1.88
N ARG A 249 -19.00 -33.09 -2.95
CA ARG A 249 -18.55 -32.98 -4.34
C ARG A 249 -17.89 -31.62 -4.72
N ASP A 250 -18.56 -30.51 -4.40
CA ASP A 250 -18.07 -29.14 -4.66
C ASP A 250 -17.58 -28.42 -3.38
N GLY A 251 -17.75 -29.04 -2.20
CA GLY A 251 -17.44 -28.50 -0.86
C GLY A 251 -16.37 -29.27 -0.10
N CYS A 252 -15.69 -30.23 -0.75
CA CYS A 252 -14.59 -30.96 -0.14
C CYS A 252 -13.48 -29.98 0.28
N GLY A 253 -13.13 -30.00 1.56
CA GLY A 253 -12.05 -29.16 2.10
C GLY A 253 -10.76 -29.34 1.31
N ARG A 254 -10.03 -28.24 1.12
CA ARG A 254 -8.77 -28.22 0.38
C ARG A 254 -7.69 -27.51 1.14
N HIS A 255 -6.46 -27.99 1.00
CA HIS A 255 -5.27 -27.28 1.43
C HIS A 255 -4.83 -26.30 0.34
N TYR A 256 -4.62 -25.06 0.73
CA TYR A 256 -4.05 -24.02 -0.10
C TYR A 256 -2.67 -23.65 0.42
N SER A 257 -1.70 -23.57 -0.45
CA SER A 257 -0.36 -23.10 -0.10
C SER A 257 -0.31 -21.56 0.12
N ASP A 258 -1.33 -20.84 -0.33
CA ASP A 258 -1.59 -19.44 -0.01
C ASP A 258 -3.08 -19.28 0.29
N PRO A 259 -3.51 -19.51 1.54
CA PRO A 259 -4.92 -19.48 1.92
C PRO A 259 -5.51 -18.07 1.93
N ASP A 260 -4.68 -17.04 1.99
CA ASP A 260 -5.11 -15.65 1.98
C ASP A 260 -5.29 -15.08 0.56
N ALA A 261 -4.78 -15.78 -0.45
CA ALA A 261 -4.93 -15.39 -1.85
C ALA A 261 -6.39 -15.56 -2.33
N SER A 262 -6.82 -14.62 -3.15
CA SER A 262 -8.14 -14.66 -3.79
C SER A 262 -8.06 -14.27 -5.26
N TRP A 263 -9.18 -14.49 -6.01
CA TRP A 263 -9.27 -14.02 -7.37
C TRP A 263 -9.61 -12.53 -7.39
N GLY A 264 -8.82 -11.76 -8.12
CA GLY A 264 -9.01 -10.34 -8.41
C GLY A 264 -9.10 -10.09 -9.91
N TRP A 265 -9.58 -8.91 -10.26
CA TRP A 265 -9.60 -8.42 -11.63
C TRP A 265 -8.56 -7.32 -11.79
N ASP A 266 -7.64 -7.53 -12.70
CA ASP A 266 -6.68 -6.51 -13.13
C ASP A 266 -7.31 -5.72 -14.29
N SER A 267 -7.64 -4.46 -14.02
CA SER A 267 -8.30 -3.57 -14.98
C SER A 267 -7.37 -3.14 -16.11
N ASP A 268 -6.09 -3.03 -15.85
CA ASP A 268 -5.09 -2.55 -16.80
C ASP A 268 -4.77 -3.62 -17.85
N ASN A 269 -4.57 -4.85 -17.38
CA ASN A 269 -4.31 -6.00 -18.24
C ASN A 269 -5.58 -6.72 -18.69
N LYS A 270 -6.77 -6.29 -18.21
CA LYS A 270 -8.08 -6.91 -18.51
C LYS A 270 -8.09 -8.42 -18.30
N THR A 271 -7.49 -8.88 -17.21
CA THR A 271 -7.34 -10.29 -16.89
C THR A 271 -7.66 -10.61 -15.44
N TRP A 272 -8.05 -11.85 -15.18
CA TRP A 272 -8.19 -12.38 -13.84
C TRP A 272 -6.84 -12.85 -13.31
N PHE A 273 -6.51 -12.51 -12.07
CA PHE A 273 -5.34 -13.02 -11.38
C PHE A 273 -5.73 -13.66 -10.03
N PHE A 274 -4.91 -14.61 -9.58
CA PHE A 274 -5.04 -15.21 -8.26
C PHE A 274 -3.88 -14.73 -7.38
N GLY A 275 -4.19 -14.01 -6.30
CA GLY A 275 -3.17 -13.40 -5.47
C GLY A 275 -3.72 -12.40 -4.47
N HIS A 276 -3.06 -11.27 -4.38
CA HIS A 276 -3.34 -10.19 -3.44
C HIS A 276 -3.36 -8.84 -4.16
N THR A 277 -3.96 -7.84 -3.55
CA THR A 277 -3.75 -6.44 -3.92
C THR A 277 -2.73 -5.82 -2.97
N LEU A 278 -1.67 -5.26 -3.53
CA LEU A 278 -0.76 -4.36 -2.83
C LEU A 278 -1.34 -2.96 -2.92
N TYR A 279 -1.76 -2.40 -1.79
CA TYR A 279 -2.23 -1.03 -1.71
C TYR A 279 -1.20 -0.16 -0.99
N MET A 280 -0.83 0.97 -1.59
CA MET A 280 0.16 1.87 -1.01
C MET A 280 -0.37 3.30 -0.91
N LEU A 281 0.13 4.02 0.11
CA LEU A 281 0.07 5.46 0.19
C LEU A 281 1.48 5.99 -0.03
N CYS A 282 1.64 6.87 -1.01
CA CYS A 282 2.93 7.41 -1.42
C CYS A 282 2.90 8.93 -1.39
N THR A 283 4.07 9.54 -1.34
CA THR A 283 4.26 10.99 -1.48
C THR A 283 5.36 11.29 -2.47
N ARG A 284 5.34 12.50 -3.01
CA ARG A 284 6.38 13.02 -3.90
C ARG A 284 7.00 14.29 -3.32
N ASN A 285 8.32 14.33 -3.33
CA ASN A 285 9.07 15.57 -3.17
C ASN A 285 9.41 16.13 -4.57
N ASN A 286 8.74 17.20 -4.97
CA ASN A 286 8.90 17.77 -6.30
C ASN A 286 10.26 18.41 -6.52
N ALA A 287 10.86 19.01 -5.49
CA ALA A 287 12.19 19.64 -5.57
C ALA A 287 13.30 18.60 -5.79
N LEU A 288 13.21 17.48 -5.09
CA LEU A 288 14.20 16.40 -5.16
C LEU A 288 13.87 15.36 -6.24
N LYS A 289 12.68 15.42 -6.83
CA LYS A 289 12.15 14.43 -7.78
C LYS A 289 12.24 12.99 -7.21
N ILE A 290 11.70 12.83 -5.99
CA ILE A 290 11.71 11.58 -5.24
C ILE A 290 10.29 11.20 -4.89
N GLU A 291 9.93 9.96 -5.14
CA GLU A 291 8.68 9.35 -4.68
C GLU A 291 8.98 8.30 -3.60
N LEU A 292 8.23 8.34 -2.50
CA LEU A 292 8.43 7.46 -1.34
C LEU A 292 7.12 6.84 -0.87
N PRO A 293 7.07 5.52 -0.59
CA PRO A 293 5.94 4.90 0.08
C PRO A 293 5.92 5.31 1.55
N LEU A 294 4.74 5.64 2.07
CA LEU A 294 4.52 5.98 3.48
C LEU A 294 3.73 4.90 4.20
N LEU A 295 2.92 4.15 3.46
CA LEU A 295 2.20 2.98 3.93
C LEU A 295 2.21 1.91 2.85
N ILE A 296 2.36 0.67 3.29
CA ILE A 296 2.37 -0.51 2.42
C ILE A 296 1.43 -1.54 3.04
N LYS A 297 0.37 -1.93 2.33
CA LYS A 297 -0.65 -2.84 2.84
C LYS A 297 -1.02 -3.89 1.80
N PHE A 298 -1.04 -5.17 2.21
CA PHE A 298 -1.60 -6.25 1.41
C PHE A 298 -3.04 -6.54 1.82
N THR A 299 -3.90 -6.71 0.82
CA THR A 299 -5.31 -6.99 1.02
C THR A 299 -5.77 -8.11 0.08
N ASP A 300 -7.01 -8.56 0.26
CA ASP A 300 -7.62 -9.50 -0.67
C ASP A 300 -7.66 -8.94 -2.09
N ALA A 301 -7.32 -9.76 -3.08
CA ALA A 301 -7.33 -9.36 -4.48
C ALA A 301 -8.69 -8.87 -5.00
N LYS A 302 -9.77 -9.30 -4.37
CA LYS A 302 -11.16 -8.90 -4.71
C LYS A 302 -11.64 -7.61 -4.05
N ARG A 303 -10.88 -7.06 -3.07
CA ARG A 303 -11.29 -5.85 -2.34
C ARG A 303 -11.10 -4.63 -3.22
N HIS A 304 -12.14 -3.84 -3.38
CA HIS A 304 -12.12 -2.63 -4.19
C HIS A 304 -11.23 -1.55 -3.57
N ASP A 305 -10.54 -0.77 -4.41
CA ASP A 305 -9.54 0.23 -3.96
C ASP A 305 -10.13 1.33 -3.08
N SER A 306 -11.38 1.70 -3.29
CA SER A 306 -12.08 2.63 -2.41
C SER A 306 -12.15 2.16 -0.94
N LYS A 307 -12.31 0.84 -0.71
CA LYS A 307 -12.27 0.26 0.64
C LYS A 307 -10.84 0.13 1.15
N ASN A 308 -9.91 -0.25 0.26
CA ASN A 308 -8.50 -0.33 0.59
C ASN A 308 -7.95 1.01 1.06
N PHE A 309 -8.37 2.10 0.42
CA PHE A 309 -7.99 3.45 0.81
C PHE A 309 -8.44 3.80 2.24
N LEU A 310 -9.71 3.53 2.58
CA LEU A 310 -10.24 3.85 3.91
C LEU A 310 -9.46 3.13 5.02
N TYR A 311 -9.18 1.84 4.84
CA TYR A 311 -8.33 1.09 5.76
C TYR A 311 -6.88 1.60 5.78
N ALA A 312 -6.35 1.99 4.63
CA ALA A 312 -4.98 2.47 4.53
C ALA A 312 -4.79 3.83 5.18
N ILE A 313 -5.72 4.76 5.00
CA ILE A 313 -5.62 6.09 5.58
C ILE A 313 -5.80 6.07 7.11
N ASP A 314 -6.65 5.18 7.66
CA ASP A 314 -6.75 4.96 9.09
C ASP A 314 -5.46 4.34 9.67
N ASP A 315 -4.93 3.29 9.05
CA ASP A 315 -3.65 2.68 9.43
C ASP A 315 -2.50 3.69 9.37
N PHE A 316 -2.49 4.55 8.35
CA PHE A 316 -1.50 5.62 8.25
C PHE A 316 -1.61 6.59 9.42
N GLY A 317 -2.80 7.10 9.71
CA GLY A 317 -3.02 8.03 10.82
C GLY A 317 -2.56 7.46 12.18
N ARG A 318 -2.83 6.17 12.43
CA ARG A 318 -2.44 5.49 13.68
C ARG A 318 -0.94 5.21 13.78
N ASN A 319 -0.22 5.10 12.68
CA ASN A 319 1.20 4.72 12.65
C ASN A 319 2.13 5.84 12.12
N ALA A 320 1.60 7.00 11.79
CA ALA A 320 2.36 8.09 11.17
C ALA A 320 3.07 9.01 12.18
N PHE A 321 3.01 8.71 13.48
CA PHE A 321 3.69 9.48 14.53
C PHE A 321 3.42 11.00 14.47
N GLY A 322 2.17 11.37 14.26
CA GLY A 322 1.73 12.77 14.21
C GLY A 322 1.89 13.45 12.84
N ILE A 323 2.28 12.72 11.79
CA ILE A 323 2.29 13.25 10.43
C ILE A 323 0.86 13.16 9.87
N SER A 324 0.32 14.28 9.40
CA SER A 324 -1.01 14.34 8.79
C SER A 324 -0.94 14.88 7.36
N PRO A 325 -1.65 14.28 6.41
CA PRO A 325 -1.70 14.81 5.05
C PRO A 325 -2.56 16.07 4.98
N LYS A 326 -2.16 17.00 4.12
CA LYS A 326 -2.95 18.17 3.74
C LYS A 326 -3.83 17.87 2.52
N ASN A 327 -3.31 17.06 1.63
CA ASN A 327 -3.99 16.69 0.39
C ASN A 327 -3.92 15.18 0.16
N VAL A 328 -4.97 14.64 -0.46
CA VAL A 328 -5.03 13.24 -0.91
C VAL A 328 -5.44 13.22 -2.38
N CYS A 329 -4.62 12.61 -3.23
CA CYS A 329 -4.83 12.48 -4.67
C CYS A 329 -5.17 11.02 -5.01
N LEU A 330 -6.37 10.78 -5.53
CA LEU A 330 -6.86 9.45 -5.86
C LEU A 330 -7.50 9.42 -7.25
N ASP A 331 -7.54 8.25 -7.85
CA ASP A 331 -8.24 8.04 -9.11
C ASP A 331 -9.77 7.91 -8.92
N SER A 332 -10.49 7.77 -10.03
CA SER A 332 -11.94 7.66 -10.04
C SER A 332 -12.50 6.34 -9.42
N ALA A 333 -11.67 5.35 -9.14
CA ALA A 333 -12.09 4.15 -8.41
C ALA A 333 -12.44 4.46 -6.95
N HIS A 334 -11.88 5.54 -6.41
CA HIS A 334 -12.09 6.01 -5.03
C HIS A 334 -13.25 7.02 -4.90
N ASP A 335 -13.93 7.35 -5.98
CA ASP A 335 -15.00 8.34 -6.00
C ASP A 335 -16.28 7.82 -5.32
N ASN A 336 -16.35 8.02 -4.01
CA ASN A 336 -17.53 7.69 -3.19
C ASN A 336 -17.70 8.71 -2.05
N ILE A 337 -18.94 9.01 -1.70
CA ILE A 337 -19.29 10.02 -0.70
C ILE A 337 -18.60 9.81 0.66
N PRO A 338 -18.60 8.58 1.25
CA PRO A 338 -17.94 8.36 2.55
C PRO A 338 -16.46 8.75 2.58
N THR A 339 -15.74 8.60 1.47
CA THR A 339 -14.33 9.02 1.38
C THR A 339 -14.18 10.52 1.49
N TYR A 340 -15.04 11.30 0.80
CA TYR A 340 -14.99 12.76 0.91
C TYR A 340 -15.37 13.24 2.31
N GLU A 341 -16.40 12.65 2.92
CA GLU A 341 -16.85 13.02 4.26
C GLU A 341 -15.79 12.74 5.33
N LEU A 342 -15.10 11.59 5.23
CA LEU A 342 -14.01 11.23 6.13
C LEU A 342 -12.83 12.20 6.00
N LEU A 343 -12.41 12.51 4.77
CA LEU A 343 -11.32 13.45 4.51
C LEU A 343 -11.69 14.87 4.96
N GLU A 344 -12.93 15.30 4.74
CA GLU A 344 -13.45 16.57 5.21
C GLU A 344 -13.45 16.67 6.74
N HIS A 345 -13.86 15.59 7.43
CA HIS A 345 -13.84 15.51 8.89
C HIS A 345 -12.43 15.70 9.46
N TRP A 346 -11.41 15.21 8.74
CA TRP A 346 -10.01 15.33 9.14
C TRP A 346 -9.30 16.59 8.59
N ASP A 347 -10.03 17.50 7.97
CA ASP A 347 -9.50 18.72 7.34
C ASP A 347 -8.47 18.45 6.23
N ILE A 348 -8.68 17.38 5.46
CA ILE A 348 -7.83 16.96 4.35
C ILE A 348 -8.49 17.27 3.02
N ASN A 349 -7.79 17.92 2.09
CA ASN A 349 -8.30 18.20 0.76
C ASN A 349 -8.36 16.91 -0.08
N ALA A 350 -9.55 16.57 -0.56
CA ALA A 350 -9.79 15.43 -1.44
C ALA A 350 -9.63 15.86 -2.91
N LEU A 351 -8.62 15.35 -3.59
CA LEU A 351 -8.40 15.50 -5.02
C LEU A 351 -8.68 14.18 -5.71
N ILE A 352 -9.93 13.91 -6.04
CA ILE A 352 -10.42 12.64 -6.59
C ILE A 352 -11.13 12.91 -7.91
N ASP A 353 -10.79 12.13 -8.94
CA ASP A 353 -11.50 12.19 -10.22
C ASP A 353 -12.92 11.61 -10.10
N ILE A 354 -13.87 12.24 -10.77
CA ILE A 354 -15.26 11.78 -10.78
C ILE A 354 -15.37 10.50 -11.61
N ASN A 355 -16.00 9.48 -11.03
CA ASN A 355 -16.31 8.26 -11.75
C ASN A 355 -17.37 8.52 -12.83
N GLY A 356 -17.03 8.21 -14.08
CA GLY A 356 -17.90 8.44 -15.23
C GLY A 356 -19.25 7.68 -15.19
N ARG A 357 -19.38 6.66 -14.36
CA ARG A 357 -20.62 5.88 -14.17
C ARG A 357 -21.54 6.49 -13.12
N ALA A 358 -21.02 7.25 -12.18
CA ALA A 358 -21.76 7.83 -11.05
C ALA A 358 -21.83 9.36 -11.18
N LYS A 359 -22.52 9.84 -12.22
CA LYS A 359 -22.65 11.26 -12.58
C LYS A 359 -23.88 11.96 -11.98
N SER A 360 -24.64 11.28 -11.13
CA SER A 360 -25.85 11.85 -10.50
C SER A 360 -25.56 12.24 -9.04
N SER A 361 -26.26 13.25 -8.55
CA SER A 361 -26.31 13.65 -7.15
C SER A 361 -27.74 13.50 -6.63
N GLU A 362 -27.89 13.08 -5.38
CA GLU A 362 -29.19 13.02 -4.71
C GLU A 362 -29.83 14.40 -4.54
N ASN A 363 -29.02 15.45 -4.54
CA ASN A 363 -29.45 16.83 -4.35
C ASN A 363 -29.63 17.60 -5.68
N ALA A 364 -29.37 16.96 -6.82
CA ALA A 364 -29.61 17.56 -8.15
C ALA A 364 -30.88 16.97 -8.80
N PRO A 365 -31.56 17.71 -9.70
CA PRO A 365 -32.65 17.15 -10.48
C PRO A 365 -32.21 15.88 -11.25
N ALA A 366 -33.08 14.89 -11.35
CA ALA A 366 -32.78 13.59 -11.96
C ALA A 366 -32.30 13.66 -13.42
N ASP A 367 -32.63 14.73 -14.13
CA ASP A 367 -32.24 15.02 -15.52
C ASP A 367 -30.97 15.88 -15.64
N VAL A 368 -30.25 16.08 -14.53
CA VAL A 368 -28.96 16.79 -14.48
C VAL A 368 -27.87 15.76 -14.15
N THR A 369 -26.86 15.73 -15.00
CA THR A 369 -25.63 14.93 -14.78
C THR A 369 -24.46 15.86 -14.50
N PHE A 370 -23.27 15.32 -14.23
CA PHE A 370 -22.06 16.10 -13.97
C PHE A 370 -20.94 15.71 -14.93
N ASN A 371 -20.15 16.68 -15.36
CA ASN A 371 -18.93 16.42 -16.12
C ASN A 371 -17.76 16.02 -15.18
N LYS A 372 -16.56 15.83 -15.75
CA LYS A 372 -15.36 15.43 -14.98
C LYS A 372 -14.89 16.51 -14.01
N GLU A 373 -15.18 17.76 -14.28
CA GLU A 373 -14.85 18.91 -13.44
C GLU A 373 -15.87 19.09 -12.29
N GLY A 374 -17.00 18.38 -12.33
CA GLY A 374 -18.08 18.50 -11.33
C GLY A 374 -19.10 19.57 -11.68
N HIS A 375 -19.07 20.09 -12.91
CA HIS A 375 -20.09 21.05 -13.35
C HIS A 375 -21.37 20.34 -13.80
N PRO A 376 -22.56 20.90 -13.49
CA PRO A 376 -23.80 20.28 -13.90
C PRO A 376 -23.99 20.38 -15.43
N VAL A 377 -24.45 19.26 -16.00
CA VAL A 377 -24.77 19.10 -17.41
C VAL A 377 -26.27 18.89 -17.56
N CYS A 378 -26.91 19.69 -18.40
CA CYS A 378 -28.36 19.61 -18.61
C CYS A 378 -28.75 18.37 -19.44
N LYS A 379 -30.05 18.05 -19.51
CA LYS A 379 -30.57 16.90 -20.28
C LYS A 379 -30.20 16.88 -21.77
N ALA A 380 -29.84 18.01 -22.35
CA ALA A 380 -29.36 18.11 -23.72
C ALA A 380 -27.85 17.89 -23.88
N GLY A 381 -27.13 17.49 -22.80
CA GLY A 381 -25.70 17.21 -22.83
C GLY A 381 -24.79 18.45 -22.79
N HIS A 382 -25.34 19.66 -22.50
CA HIS A 382 -24.55 20.86 -22.43
C HIS A 382 -24.24 21.27 -20.98
N GLU A 383 -22.99 21.66 -20.75
CA GLU A 383 -22.56 22.21 -19.46
C GLU A 383 -23.31 23.48 -19.14
N MET A 384 -23.84 23.56 -17.92
CA MET A 384 -24.60 24.73 -17.46
C MET A 384 -23.66 25.87 -17.07
N CYS A 385 -24.11 27.11 -17.30
CA CYS A 385 -23.30 28.28 -16.99
C CYS A 385 -23.30 28.58 -15.49
N PRO A 386 -22.14 28.74 -14.84
CA PRO A 386 -22.04 29.24 -13.48
C PRO A 386 -22.68 30.62 -13.40
N TRP A 387 -23.57 30.86 -12.40
CA TRP A 387 -24.34 32.07 -12.28
C TRP A 387 -24.32 32.70 -10.87
N GLY A 388 -23.25 32.42 -10.13
CA GLY A 388 -23.02 32.94 -8.80
C GLY A 388 -23.43 31.98 -7.67
N ASN A 389 -23.37 32.48 -6.44
CA ASN A 389 -23.77 31.76 -5.24
C ASN A 389 -25.05 32.35 -4.66
N ASP A 390 -25.97 31.50 -4.21
CA ASP A 390 -27.17 31.87 -3.50
C ASP A 390 -26.95 31.69 -1.99
N PRO A 391 -26.71 32.75 -1.22
CA PRO A 391 -26.40 32.63 0.20
C PRO A 391 -27.58 32.14 1.04
N VAL A 392 -28.82 32.36 0.58
CA VAL A 392 -30.02 31.88 1.29
C VAL A 392 -30.18 30.40 1.17
N LYS A 393 -29.85 29.84 0.02
CA LYS A 393 -29.91 28.40 -0.25
C LYS A 393 -28.63 27.68 0.11
N ASP A 394 -27.58 28.40 0.44
CA ASP A 394 -26.21 27.88 0.61
C ASP A 394 -25.82 26.99 -0.59
N ALA A 395 -25.94 27.52 -1.81
CA ALA A 395 -25.80 26.76 -3.04
C ALA A 395 -25.20 27.55 -4.19
N HIS A 396 -24.37 26.91 -5.01
CA HIS A 396 -23.96 27.44 -6.30
C HIS A 396 -25.12 27.36 -7.28
N LYS A 397 -25.37 28.47 -7.94
CA LYS A 397 -26.42 28.62 -8.95
C LYS A 397 -25.83 28.44 -10.34
N TYR A 398 -26.46 27.60 -11.13
CA TYR A 398 -26.14 27.38 -12.53
C TYR A 398 -27.36 27.70 -13.41
N ARG A 399 -27.11 28.15 -14.63
CA ARG A 399 -28.15 28.62 -15.56
C ARG A 399 -28.04 27.91 -16.90
N CYS A 400 -29.16 27.79 -17.60
CA CYS A 400 -29.27 27.22 -18.93
C CYS A 400 -28.29 27.87 -19.92
N PRO A 401 -27.39 27.09 -20.59
CA PRO A 401 -26.37 27.65 -21.48
C PRO A 401 -26.93 28.30 -22.73
N TRP A 402 -28.09 27.84 -23.21
CA TRP A 402 -28.79 28.50 -24.31
C TRP A 402 -29.29 29.89 -23.94
N LYS A 403 -29.97 30.03 -22.82
CA LYS A 403 -30.48 31.32 -22.34
C LYS A 403 -29.38 32.27 -21.84
N CYS A 404 -28.20 31.79 -21.55
CA CYS A 404 -27.00 32.58 -21.27
C CYS A 404 -26.25 33.01 -22.54
N GLY A 405 -26.66 32.55 -23.72
CA GLY A 405 -25.98 32.84 -24.98
C GLY A 405 -24.67 32.05 -25.20
N ARG A 406 -24.36 31.06 -24.35
CA ARG A 406 -23.15 30.22 -24.50
C ARG A 406 -23.29 29.24 -25.67
N ILE A 407 -24.51 28.80 -25.98
CA ILE A 407 -24.86 28.02 -27.16
C ILE A 407 -25.98 28.70 -27.95
N LYS A 408 -25.95 28.57 -29.29
CA LYS A 408 -26.89 29.25 -30.17
C LYS A 408 -28.22 28.50 -30.27
N GLU A 409 -28.20 27.17 -30.22
CA GLU A 409 -29.38 26.33 -30.39
C GLU A 409 -29.43 25.25 -29.31
N CYS A 410 -30.62 24.87 -28.89
CA CYS A 410 -30.83 23.79 -27.93
C CYS A 410 -32.06 22.96 -28.34
N PRO A 411 -31.92 21.64 -28.50
CA PRO A 411 -33.03 20.77 -28.90
C PRO A 411 -34.18 20.72 -27.88
N CYS A 412 -33.91 21.07 -26.63
CA CYS A 412 -34.88 21.07 -25.53
C CYS A 412 -35.43 22.42 -25.17
N ALA A 413 -35.22 23.46 -26.02
CA ALA A 413 -35.44 24.85 -25.66
C ALA A 413 -36.88 25.17 -25.17
N ALA A 414 -37.89 24.70 -25.86
CA ALA A 414 -39.29 24.99 -25.53
C ALA A 414 -39.76 24.29 -24.23
N GLU A 415 -39.34 23.07 -24.01
CA GLU A 415 -39.78 22.26 -22.88
C GLU A 415 -38.97 22.57 -21.58
N CYS A 416 -37.66 22.73 -21.74
CA CYS A 416 -36.73 22.82 -20.61
C CYS A 416 -36.62 24.24 -20.03
N SER A 417 -36.72 25.26 -20.88
CA SER A 417 -36.46 26.67 -20.53
C SER A 417 -37.48 27.62 -21.19
N PRO A 418 -38.77 27.54 -20.85
CA PRO A 418 -39.82 28.35 -21.50
C PRO A 418 -39.67 29.86 -21.21
N GLY A 419 -39.16 30.23 -20.04
CA GLY A 419 -38.95 31.61 -19.66
C GLY A 419 -37.72 32.26 -20.30
N SER A 420 -37.71 33.61 -20.35
CA SER A 420 -36.58 34.39 -20.88
C SER A 420 -35.27 34.18 -20.08
N TYR A 421 -35.36 34.00 -18.77
CA TYR A 421 -34.22 33.78 -17.92
C TYR A 421 -33.63 32.37 -18.09
N GLY A 422 -34.48 31.40 -18.39
CA GLY A 422 -34.10 30.00 -18.56
C GLY A 422 -34.02 29.19 -17.26
N ARG A 423 -33.84 27.87 -17.43
CA ARG A 423 -33.75 26.95 -16.31
C ARG A 423 -32.54 27.24 -15.43
N THR A 424 -32.74 27.15 -14.11
CA THR A 424 -31.67 27.21 -13.10
C THR A 424 -31.57 25.93 -12.31
N VAL A 425 -30.37 25.56 -11.96
CA VAL A 425 -30.04 24.45 -11.06
C VAL A 425 -29.20 24.97 -9.90
N TYR A 426 -29.49 24.48 -8.72
CA TYR A 426 -28.76 24.83 -7.50
C TYR A 426 -28.07 23.59 -6.98
N ILE A 427 -26.76 23.69 -6.75
CA ILE A 427 -25.93 22.62 -6.15
C ILE A 427 -25.51 23.12 -4.77
N LYS A 428 -25.90 22.43 -3.72
CA LYS A 428 -25.64 22.83 -2.34
C LYS A 428 -24.14 22.82 -2.04
N ASN A 429 -23.65 23.81 -1.30
CA ASN A 429 -22.25 23.89 -0.87
C ASN A 429 -21.95 22.80 0.19
N LYS A 430 -22.91 22.54 1.10
CA LYS A 430 -22.80 21.50 2.11
C LYS A 430 -23.43 20.20 1.62
N GLY A 431 -22.75 19.08 1.85
CA GLY A 431 -23.22 17.75 1.47
C GLY A 431 -22.91 17.33 0.03
N GLU A 432 -22.32 18.20 -0.78
CA GLU A 432 -21.92 17.89 -2.16
C GLU A 432 -20.41 17.96 -2.36
N LEU A 433 -19.65 17.54 -1.35
CA LEU A 433 -18.18 17.53 -1.35
C LEU A 433 -17.59 16.82 -2.59
N ARG A 434 -18.33 15.86 -3.12
CA ARG A 434 -17.95 15.13 -4.33
C ARG A 434 -17.92 16.04 -5.57
N PHE A 435 -18.91 16.89 -5.78
CA PHE A 435 -18.98 17.81 -6.92
C PHE A 435 -18.45 19.20 -6.60
N GLN A 436 -18.45 19.57 -5.33
CA GLN A 436 -17.97 20.84 -4.80
C GLN A 436 -16.83 20.61 -3.80
N PRO A 437 -15.67 20.07 -4.24
CA PRO A 437 -14.53 19.89 -3.35
C PRO A 437 -13.95 21.25 -2.95
N ARG A 438 -13.24 21.32 -1.83
CA ARG A 438 -12.57 22.55 -1.35
C ARG A 438 -11.66 23.20 -2.39
N ILE A 439 -10.97 22.38 -3.19
CA ILE A 439 -10.16 22.84 -4.32
C ILE A 439 -10.90 22.44 -5.60
N PRO A 440 -11.46 23.40 -6.35
CA PRO A 440 -12.21 23.11 -7.57
C PRO A 440 -11.35 22.40 -8.63
N ARG A 441 -11.92 21.38 -9.28
CA ARG A 441 -11.18 20.52 -10.23
C ARG A 441 -10.70 21.26 -11.49
N ASP A 442 -11.39 22.31 -11.91
CA ASP A 442 -11.01 23.16 -13.03
C ASP A 442 -9.90 24.16 -12.69
N SER A 443 -9.62 24.38 -11.39
CA SER A 443 -8.59 25.29 -10.92
C SER A 443 -7.16 24.83 -11.28
N GLN A 444 -6.26 25.80 -11.45
CA GLN A 444 -4.83 25.51 -11.67
C GLN A 444 -4.23 24.82 -10.44
N GLN A 445 -4.65 25.22 -9.24
CA GLN A 445 -4.21 24.60 -7.99
C GLN A 445 -4.52 23.10 -7.94
N TYR A 446 -5.75 22.70 -8.32
CA TYR A 446 -6.10 21.28 -8.41
C TYR A 446 -5.18 20.54 -9.37
N LYS A 447 -5.04 21.07 -10.59
CA LYS A 447 -4.23 20.44 -11.65
C LYS A 447 -2.76 20.25 -11.22
N ASP A 448 -2.21 21.21 -10.50
CA ASP A 448 -0.81 21.14 -10.06
C ASP A 448 -0.61 20.12 -8.95
N ILE A 449 -1.50 20.06 -7.96
CA ILE A 449 -1.43 19.07 -6.88
C ILE A 449 -1.75 17.66 -7.42
N TYR A 450 -2.76 17.53 -8.28
CA TYR A 450 -3.23 16.25 -8.79
C TYR A 450 -2.18 15.50 -9.64
N LYS A 451 -1.18 16.19 -10.18
CA LYS A 451 -0.02 15.58 -10.86
C LYS A 451 0.75 14.62 -9.95
N GLU A 452 0.64 14.78 -8.63
CA GLU A 452 1.30 13.89 -7.67
C GLU A 452 0.61 12.53 -7.55
N ARG A 453 -0.61 12.35 -8.08
CA ARG A 453 -1.32 11.08 -8.09
C ARG A 453 -0.46 9.93 -8.64
N THR A 454 0.27 10.18 -9.72
CA THR A 454 1.12 9.19 -10.37
C THR A 454 2.36 8.78 -9.56
N ALA A 455 2.59 9.37 -8.38
CA ALA A 455 3.70 8.97 -7.51
C ALA A 455 3.54 7.51 -7.05
N CYS A 456 2.31 7.10 -6.72
CA CYS A 456 2.03 5.73 -6.29
C CYS A 456 2.29 4.71 -7.42
N GLU A 457 1.86 5.02 -8.65
CA GLU A 457 2.11 4.17 -9.83
C GLU A 457 3.62 3.91 -10.04
N ARG A 458 4.45 4.96 -9.92
CA ARG A 458 5.92 4.83 -10.06
C ARG A 458 6.55 4.04 -8.91
N VAL A 459 6.02 4.16 -7.69
CA VAL A 459 6.48 3.35 -6.56
C VAL A 459 6.03 1.90 -6.74
N ASN A 460 4.80 1.64 -7.23
CA ASN A 460 4.32 0.31 -7.58
C ASN A 460 5.25 -0.38 -8.58
N ASP A 461 5.63 0.33 -9.65
CA ASP A 461 6.56 -0.18 -10.67
C ASP A 461 7.93 -0.54 -10.06
N ARG A 462 8.47 0.33 -9.20
CA ARG A 462 9.73 0.05 -8.48
C ARG A 462 9.64 -1.19 -7.61
N VAL A 463 8.57 -1.35 -6.84
CA VAL A 463 8.36 -2.52 -5.95
C VAL A 463 8.26 -3.81 -6.76
N LEU A 464 7.50 -3.80 -7.84
CA LEU A 464 7.25 -5.00 -8.65
C LEU A 464 8.43 -5.35 -9.55
N ASN A 465 9.04 -4.37 -10.22
CA ASN A 465 10.01 -4.55 -11.28
C ASN A 465 11.46 -4.30 -10.82
N ASP A 466 11.78 -3.16 -10.18
CA ASP A 466 13.15 -2.88 -9.76
C ASP A 466 13.58 -3.77 -8.60
N TYR A 467 12.70 -3.98 -7.62
CA TYR A 467 12.93 -4.86 -6.47
C TYR A 467 12.39 -6.27 -6.66
N CYS A 468 11.78 -6.54 -7.82
CA CYS A 468 11.33 -7.87 -8.24
C CYS A 468 10.44 -8.61 -7.23
N LEU A 469 9.53 -7.92 -6.53
CA LEU A 469 8.63 -8.55 -5.58
C LEU A 469 7.89 -9.74 -6.19
N GLN A 470 7.48 -9.61 -7.45
CA GLN A 470 6.77 -10.65 -8.18
C GLN A 470 7.62 -11.92 -8.43
N SER A 471 8.96 -11.78 -8.43
CA SER A 471 9.89 -12.91 -8.62
C SER A 471 10.22 -13.64 -7.32
N LEU A 472 9.92 -13.06 -6.16
CA LEU A 472 10.03 -13.72 -4.88
C LEU A 472 8.94 -14.79 -4.77
N LYS A 473 9.33 -16.05 -4.58
CA LYS A 473 8.37 -17.17 -4.44
C LYS A 473 7.70 -17.17 -3.07
N ILE A 474 7.00 -16.09 -2.78
CA ILE A 474 6.33 -15.84 -1.51
C ILE A 474 4.90 -16.38 -1.57
N ARG A 475 4.37 -16.78 -0.42
CA ARG A 475 2.99 -17.23 -0.22
C ARG A 475 2.49 -16.72 1.11
N GLY A 476 1.24 -16.27 1.16
CA GLY A 476 0.61 -15.71 2.34
C GLY A 476 0.79 -14.20 2.48
N ARG A 477 -0.30 -13.54 2.81
CA ARG A 477 -0.39 -12.08 2.94
C ARG A 477 0.67 -11.50 3.88
N ASP A 478 0.88 -12.16 5.02
CA ASP A 478 1.81 -11.69 6.04
C ASP A 478 3.27 -11.72 5.55
N HIS A 479 3.61 -12.73 4.75
CA HIS A 479 4.92 -12.85 4.13
C HIS A 479 5.13 -11.78 3.06
N PHE A 480 4.14 -11.55 2.20
CA PHE A 480 4.18 -10.46 1.24
C PHE A 480 4.33 -9.10 1.92
N SER A 481 3.58 -8.88 3.02
CA SER A 481 3.68 -7.65 3.82
C SER A 481 5.08 -7.44 4.40
N PHE A 482 5.70 -8.49 4.93
CA PHE A 482 7.06 -8.42 5.46
C PHE A 482 8.10 -8.05 4.39
N TRP A 483 8.09 -8.75 3.25
CA TRP A 483 9.04 -8.49 2.18
C TRP A 483 8.83 -7.11 1.54
N SER A 484 7.59 -6.68 1.39
CA SER A 484 7.29 -5.34 0.87
C SER A 484 7.69 -4.22 1.82
N MET A 485 7.60 -4.45 3.14
CA MET A 485 8.16 -3.54 4.14
C MET A 485 9.68 -3.39 3.94
N LEU A 486 10.42 -4.49 3.76
CA LEU A 486 11.86 -4.44 3.50
C LEU A 486 12.17 -3.69 2.21
N ILE A 487 11.41 -3.94 1.14
CA ILE A 487 11.52 -3.19 -0.13
C ILE A 487 11.25 -1.70 0.10
N GLY A 488 10.21 -1.35 0.85
CA GLY A 488 9.92 0.04 1.22
C GLY A 488 11.10 0.70 1.94
N ILE A 489 11.72 0.01 2.90
CA ILE A 489 12.94 0.49 3.58
C ILE A 489 14.06 0.73 2.56
N CYS A 490 14.28 -0.21 1.62
CA CYS A 490 15.30 -0.06 0.57
C CYS A 490 15.03 1.15 -0.34
N ILE A 491 13.77 1.41 -0.72
CA ILE A 491 13.39 2.58 -1.50
C ILE A 491 13.77 3.89 -0.78
N HIS A 492 13.53 3.95 0.53
CA HIS A 492 13.95 5.10 1.34
C HIS A 492 15.46 5.23 1.47
N LEU A 493 16.18 4.13 1.59
CA LEU A 493 17.64 4.11 1.63
C LEU A 493 18.25 4.58 0.29
N ASP A 494 17.67 4.19 -0.84
CA ASP A 494 18.05 4.66 -2.15
C ASP A 494 17.86 6.18 -2.28
N ALA A 495 16.75 6.69 -1.81
CA ALA A 495 16.47 8.12 -1.84
C ALA A 495 17.46 8.91 -0.98
N ARG A 496 17.76 8.44 0.23
CA ARG A 496 18.76 9.05 1.12
C ARG A 496 20.14 9.02 0.50
N TYR A 497 20.53 7.90 -0.08
CA TYR A 497 21.80 7.73 -0.78
C TYR A 497 21.92 8.71 -1.96
N LYS A 498 20.87 8.80 -2.80
CA LYS A 498 20.81 9.73 -3.94
C LYS A 498 21.01 11.19 -3.51
N VAL A 499 20.30 11.62 -2.45
CA VAL A 499 20.37 13.01 -1.98
C VAL A 499 21.71 13.31 -1.34
N ALA A 500 22.30 12.41 -0.56
CA ALA A 500 23.63 12.58 0.02
C ALA A 500 24.70 12.80 -1.06
N HIS A 501 24.55 12.16 -2.25
CA HIS A 501 25.49 12.33 -3.37
C HIS A 501 25.19 13.56 -4.23
N LEU A 502 23.94 14.04 -4.28
CA LEU A 502 23.60 15.27 -5.00
C LEU A 502 24.14 16.54 -4.31
N TYR A 503 24.29 16.49 -2.99
CA TYR A 503 24.79 17.63 -2.19
C TYR A 503 26.26 17.47 -1.76
N ALA A 504 26.93 16.39 -2.13
CA ALA A 504 28.36 16.17 -1.89
C ALA A 504 29.26 16.68 -3.06
N VAL A 505 28.67 17.26 -4.09
CA VAL A 505 29.29 17.96 -5.21
C VAL A 505 29.00 19.45 -5.04
#